data_37c36e852d531f26caec2603e5c50951
#
_entry.id   37c36e852d531f26caec2603e5c50951
#
_cell.length_a   1.000
_cell.length_b   1.000
_cell.length_c   1.000
_cell.angle_alpha   90.00
_cell.angle_beta   90.00
_cell.angle_gamma   90.00
#
_symmetry.space_group_name_H-M   'P 1'
#
loop_
_entity.id
_entity.type
_entity.pdbx_description
1 polymer ?
#
loop_
_entity_poly.entity_id
_entity_poly.type
_entity_poly.pdbx_seq_one_letter_code
_entity_poly.pdbx_strand_id
1 'polypeptide(L)'
;MLKALQKRIIFQPTRLPDDYVFRFDQPFEEFFLTDLSSGLRINALFFPAGWGSGRQLVLYFHGNAGNLQRWGKLSADFTQHGYDFLVIDYPGYGKSPGQPTEEGCYHSAQMAYNWALERYTSERIIIYGRSLGSAMASWLAAHRPARQLILETPFPSMTKLIAYKVPRFIANLGAPVHFPVEHFLQRVPYPKSVFQGTHDWIVPYKAALELKPWVGDDRFFVIEGGGHKNLNQFDYYHEKLIQVLEK
;
A
#
# COMPACT_ATOMS: atom_id res chain seq x y z
N MET A 1 27.88 2.91 5.84
CA MET A 1 27.90 2.02 4.65
C MET A 1 26.85 0.91 4.73
N LEU A 2 26.79 0.10 5.78
CA LEU A 2 25.82 -1.02 5.93
C LEU A 2 24.34 -0.56 5.88
N LYS A 3 23.93 0.47 6.61
CA LYS A 3 22.56 1.03 6.60
C LYS A 3 22.12 1.54 5.21
N ALA A 4 23.05 2.08 4.42
CA ALA A 4 22.75 2.54 3.06
C ALA A 4 22.51 1.36 2.11
N LEU A 5 23.28 0.27 2.25
CA LEU A 5 23.07 -0.96 1.49
C LEU A 5 21.74 -1.63 1.84
N GLN A 6 21.42 -1.71 3.14
CA GLN A 6 20.13 -2.26 3.61
C GLN A 6 18.93 -1.45 3.08
N LYS A 7 19.03 -0.10 3.03
CA LYS A 7 17.98 0.74 2.44
C LYS A 7 17.75 0.42 0.96
N ARG A 8 18.80 0.14 0.18
CA ARG A 8 18.69 -0.25 -1.23
C ARG A 8 18.05 -1.63 -1.44
N ILE A 9 18.15 -2.51 -0.45
CA ILE A 9 17.46 -3.81 -0.48
C ILE A 9 15.96 -3.65 -0.19
N ILE A 10 15.63 -2.78 0.77
CA ILE A 10 14.25 -2.55 1.20
C ILE A 10 13.48 -1.68 0.21
N PHE A 11 14.11 -0.64 -0.35
CA PHE A 11 13.49 0.24 -1.33
C PHE A 11 14.11 -0.01 -2.71
N GLN A 12 13.28 -0.34 -3.67
CA GLN A 12 13.68 -0.63 -5.06
C GLN A 12 12.97 0.31 -6.04
N PRO A 13 13.18 1.63 -5.90
CA PRO A 13 12.53 2.61 -6.74
C PRO A 13 13.01 2.50 -8.18
N THR A 14 12.08 2.61 -9.13
CA THR A 14 12.37 2.85 -10.54
C THR A 14 12.03 4.30 -10.84
N ARG A 15 13.05 5.11 -11.07
CA ARG A 15 12.90 6.53 -11.42
C ARG A 15 12.35 6.69 -12.83
N LEU A 16 11.58 7.75 -13.02
CA LEU A 16 11.13 8.24 -14.32
C LEU A 16 11.66 9.66 -14.53
N PRO A 17 11.94 10.08 -15.78
CA PRO A 17 12.23 11.47 -16.08
C PRO A 17 10.98 12.34 -15.84
N ASP A 18 11.18 13.64 -15.58
CA ASP A 18 10.07 14.56 -15.25
C ASP A 18 9.07 14.72 -16.40
N ASP A 19 9.54 14.60 -17.64
CA ASP A 19 8.75 14.68 -18.88
C ASP A 19 8.13 13.35 -19.30
N TYR A 20 8.24 12.29 -18.47
CA TYR A 20 7.62 11.00 -18.77
C TYR A 20 6.10 11.13 -18.89
N VAL A 21 5.53 10.62 -19.98
CA VAL A 21 4.09 10.61 -20.21
C VAL A 21 3.52 9.24 -19.85
N PHE A 22 2.69 9.19 -18.82
CA PHE A 22 1.95 7.99 -18.46
C PHE A 22 0.95 7.58 -19.54
N ARG A 23 0.72 6.28 -19.69
CA ARG A 23 -0.23 5.72 -20.67
C ARG A 23 -1.05 4.61 -20.02
N PHE A 24 -2.37 4.81 -20.01
CA PHE A 24 -3.36 3.86 -19.53
C PHE A 24 -4.56 3.84 -20.47
N ASP A 25 -5.30 2.73 -20.51
CA ASP A 25 -6.47 2.55 -21.38
C ASP A 25 -7.72 3.28 -20.86
N GLN A 26 -7.68 3.76 -19.62
CA GLN A 26 -8.78 4.49 -18.97
C GLN A 26 -8.38 5.93 -18.65
N PRO A 27 -9.35 6.85 -18.51
CA PRO A 27 -9.09 8.22 -18.10
C PRO A 27 -8.37 8.30 -16.76
N PHE A 28 -7.43 9.22 -16.65
CA PHE A 28 -6.72 9.49 -15.42
C PHE A 28 -6.27 10.95 -15.36
N GLU A 29 -5.96 11.39 -14.14
CA GLU A 29 -5.35 12.70 -13.86
C GLU A 29 -3.97 12.46 -13.22
N GLU A 30 -2.93 13.10 -13.76
CA GLU A 30 -1.61 13.18 -13.13
C GLU A 30 -1.45 14.52 -12.44
N PHE A 31 -0.99 14.51 -11.20
CA PHE A 31 -0.68 15.72 -10.45
C PHE A 31 0.41 15.49 -9.40
N PHE A 32 0.87 16.58 -8.81
CA PHE A 32 1.80 16.53 -7.70
C PHE A 32 1.13 17.04 -6.42
N LEU A 33 1.24 16.29 -5.36
CA LEU A 33 0.98 16.75 -4.01
C LEU A 33 2.26 17.42 -3.48
N THR A 34 2.11 18.62 -2.92
CA THR A 34 3.24 19.39 -2.41
C THR A 34 2.93 19.88 -1.01
N ASP A 35 3.80 19.57 -0.06
CA ASP A 35 3.79 20.17 1.26
C ASP A 35 4.86 21.27 1.33
N LEU A 36 4.39 22.51 1.38
CA LEU A 36 5.25 23.69 1.38
C LEU A 36 6.09 23.78 2.66
N SER A 37 5.64 23.21 3.77
CA SER A 37 6.32 23.28 5.05
C SER A 37 7.57 22.39 5.12
N SER A 38 7.49 21.19 4.53
CA SER A 38 8.59 20.21 4.46
C SER A 38 9.34 20.24 3.14
N GLY A 39 8.78 20.87 2.09
CA GLY A 39 9.28 20.81 0.72
C GLY A 39 9.05 19.43 0.05
N LEU A 40 8.31 18.54 0.68
CA LEU A 40 8.00 17.23 0.10
C LEU A 40 7.06 17.40 -1.10
N ARG A 41 7.44 16.78 -2.22
CA ARG A 41 6.64 16.74 -3.44
C ARG A 41 6.53 15.30 -3.90
N ILE A 42 5.32 14.80 -4.13
CA ILE A 42 5.06 13.43 -4.58
C ILE A 42 4.13 13.41 -5.79
N ASN A 43 4.42 12.53 -6.73
CA ASN A 43 3.61 12.32 -7.92
C ASN A 43 2.43 11.39 -7.60
N ALA A 44 1.27 11.70 -8.12
CA ALA A 44 0.02 10.98 -7.91
C ALA A 44 -0.71 10.76 -9.22
N LEU A 45 -1.43 9.65 -9.32
CA LEU A 45 -2.38 9.36 -10.38
C LEU A 45 -3.75 9.09 -9.76
N PHE A 46 -4.77 9.79 -10.29
CA PHE A 46 -6.16 9.58 -9.93
C PHE A 46 -6.92 9.03 -11.13
N PHE A 47 -7.67 7.96 -10.91
CA PHE A 47 -8.49 7.29 -11.92
C PHE A 47 -9.96 7.33 -11.47
N PRO A 48 -10.80 8.13 -12.13
CA PRO A 48 -12.23 8.18 -11.82
C PRO A 48 -12.94 6.91 -12.34
N ALA A 49 -13.86 6.36 -11.56
CA ALA A 49 -14.68 5.20 -11.95
C ALA A 49 -15.86 5.55 -12.89
N GLY A 50 -15.87 6.77 -13.47
CA GLY A 50 -16.96 7.24 -14.33
C GLY A 50 -17.93 8.18 -13.59
N TRP A 51 -19.11 8.43 -14.19
CA TRP A 51 -20.10 9.38 -13.70
C TRP A 51 -21.01 8.75 -12.63
N GLY A 52 -21.22 9.45 -11.52
CA GLY A 52 -22.15 9.05 -10.46
C GLY A 52 -21.93 9.80 -9.15
N SER A 53 -23.00 10.04 -8.39
CA SER A 53 -22.94 10.57 -7.03
C SER A 53 -22.69 9.43 -6.04
N GLY A 54 -21.94 9.68 -4.97
CA GLY A 54 -21.77 8.69 -3.89
C GLY A 54 -20.61 7.73 -4.04
N ARG A 55 -19.67 8.01 -4.96
CA ARG A 55 -18.47 7.18 -5.16
C ARG A 55 -17.62 7.05 -3.90
N GLN A 56 -16.94 5.95 -3.82
CA GLN A 56 -15.93 5.67 -2.80
C GLN A 56 -14.55 5.72 -3.45
N LEU A 57 -13.54 6.06 -2.65
CA LEU A 57 -12.15 6.13 -3.08
C LEU A 57 -11.37 4.96 -2.49
N VAL A 58 -10.65 4.25 -3.34
CA VAL A 58 -9.54 3.38 -2.91
C VAL A 58 -8.27 4.20 -2.93
N LEU A 59 -7.77 4.54 -1.75
CA LEU A 59 -6.47 5.19 -1.53
C LEU A 59 -5.41 4.10 -1.45
N TYR A 60 -4.66 3.91 -2.54
CA TYR A 60 -3.78 2.77 -2.74
C TYR A 60 -2.31 3.09 -2.49
N PHE A 61 -1.69 2.34 -1.60
CA PHE A 61 -0.26 2.37 -1.30
C PHE A 61 0.43 1.16 -1.90
N HIS A 62 1.28 1.41 -2.89
CA HIS A 62 1.90 0.37 -3.70
C HIS A 62 3.06 -0.37 -3.01
N GLY A 63 3.43 -1.51 -3.57
CA GLY A 63 4.56 -2.32 -3.11
C GLY A 63 5.92 -1.73 -3.50
N ASN A 64 6.98 -2.43 -3.10
CA ASN A 64 8.35 -1.92 -3.11
C ASN A 64 8.90 -1.56 -4.51
N ALA A 65 8.64 -2.34 -5.55
CA ALA A 65 9.31 -2.20 -6.84
C ALA A 65 8.48 -1.45 -7.88
N GLY A 66 9.15 -0.68 -8.73
CA GLY A 66 8.53 0.01 -9.87
C GLY A 66 8.15 1.46 -9.57
N ASN A 67 7.09 1.93 -10.20
CA ASN A 67 6.56 3.30 -10.14
C ASN A 67 5.09 3.31 -10.62
N LEU A 68 4.48 4.49 -10.71
CA LEU A 68 3.07 4.66 -11.08
C LEU A 68 2.70 4.10 -12.47
N GLN A 69 3.63 4.03 -13.45
CA GLN A 69 3.32 3.37 -14.74
C GLN A 69 2.95 1.90 -14.59
N ARG A 70 3.52 1.24 -13.61
CA ARG A 70 3.18 -0.14 -13.26
C ARG A 70 1.93 -0.21 -12.41
N TRP A 71 1.91 0.58 -11.34
CA TRP A 71 0.90 0.46 -10.29
C TRP A 71 -0.46 1.07 -10.66
N GLY A 72 -0.45 2.08 -11.54
CA GLY A 72 -1.69 2.64 -12.11
C GLY A 72 -2.51 1.64 -12.92
N LYS A 73 -1.89 0.56 -13.46
CA LYS A 73 -2.62 -0.51 -14.18
C LYS A 73 -3.62 -1.26 -13.29
N LEU A 74 -3.41 -1.26 -11.98
CA LEU A 74 -4.33 -1.89 -11.03
C LEU A 74 -5.63 -1.10 -10.82
N SER A 75 -5.70 0.13 -11.29
CA SER A 75 -6.91 0.96 -11.17
C SER A 75 -8.13 0.28 -11.79
N ALA A 76 -7.96 -0.48 -12.88
CA ALA A 76 -9.05 -1.21 -13.52
C ALA A 76 -9.73 -2.23 -12.58
N ASP A 77 -8.96 -2.87 -11.69
CA ASP A 77 -9.48 -3.84 -10.71
C ASP A 77 -10.49 -3.20 -9.74
N PHE A 78 -10.47 -1.85 -9.62
CA PHE A 78 -11.35 -1.09 -8.73
C PHE A 78 -12.38 -0.24 -9.50
N THR A 79 -11.94 0.44 -10.56
CA THR A 79 -12.82 1.38 -11.30
C THR A 79 -13.96 0.68 -12.02
N GLN A 80 -13.76 -0.57 -12.49
CA GLN A 80 -14.83 -1.39 -13.07
C GLN A 80 -15.96 -1.73 -12.05
N HIS A 81 -15.67 -1.64 -10.75
CA HIS A 81 -16.62 -1.85 -9.66
C HIS A 81 -17.15 -0.53 -9.05
N GLY A 82 -16.88 0.61 -9.69
CA GLY A 82 -17.41 1.91 -9.28
C GLY A 82 -16.61 2.62 -8.20
N TYR A 83 -15.38 2.19 -7.90
CA TYR A 83 -14.48 2.84 -6.96
C TYR A 83 -13.48 3.74 -7.69
N ASP A 84 -13.41 5.01 -7.31
CA ASP A 84 -12.32 5.87 -7.73
C ASP A 84 -11.00 5.34 -7.13
N PHE A 85 -9.90 5.55 -7.83
CA PHE A 85 -8.61 4.99 -7.42
C PHE A 85 -7.53 6.08 -7.40
N LEU A 86 -6.88 6.26 -6.26
CA LEU A 86 -5.73 7.15 -6.08
C LEU A 86 -4.50 6.35 -5.71
N VAL A 87 -3.43 6.52 -6.45
CA VAL A 87 -2.12 5.91 -6.17
C VAL A 87 -1.02 6.96 -6.23
N ILE A 88 -0.04 6.86 -5.33
CA ILE A 88 1.07 7.80 -5.22
C ILE A 88 2.43 7.11 -5.33
N ASP A 89 3.43 7.78 -5.89
CA ASP A 89 4.83 7.38 -5.79
C ASP A 89 5.47 8.00 -4.53
N TYR A 90 6.12 7.16 -3.70
CA TYR A 90 6.86 7.63 -2.53
C TYR A 90 8.10 8.45 -2.93
N PRO A 91 8.72 9.21 -2.00
CA PRO A 91 9.98 9.91 -2.29
C PRO A 91 11.01 8.97 -2.91
N GLY A 92 11.56 9.36 -4.04
CA GLY A 92 12.53 8.57 -4.79
C GLY A 92 11.96 7.61 -5.82
N TYR A 93 10.63 7.37 -5.85
CA TYR A 93 9.96 6.56 -6.85
C TYR A 93 9.42 7.42 -8.00
N GLY A 94 9.41 6.86 -9.23
CA GLY A 94 8.89 7.50 -10.42
C GLY A 94 9.38 8.95 -10.58
N LYS A 95 8.44 9.88 -10.67
CA LYS A 95 8.72 11.32 -10.74
C LYS A 95 8.82 12.01 -9.36
N SER A 96 8.57 11.30 -8.26
CA SER A 96 8.69 11.86 -6.92
C SER A 96 10.16 12.09 -6.55
N PRO A 97 10.60 13.34 -6.27
CA PRO A 97 12.00 13.62 -5.94
C PRO A 97 12.39 13.09 -4.55
N GLY A 98 13.66 13.21 -4.21
CA GLY A 98 14.17 12.84 -2.90
C GLY A 98 14.66 11.40 -2.78
N GLN A 99 14.66 10.88 -1.57
CA GLN A 99 15.06 9.51 -1.22
C GLN A 99 14.00 8.89 -0.31
N PRO A 100 13.71 7.59 -0.44
CA PRO A 100 12.72 6.95 0.41
C PRO A 100 13.24 6.83 1.86
N THR A 101 12.40 7.27 2.78
CA THR A 101 12.58 7.09 4.22
C THR A 101 11.26 6.66 4.83
N GLU A 102 11.29 6.04 5.99
CA GLU A 102 10.07 5.63 6.70
C GLU A 102 9.16 6.83 6.96
N GLU A 103 9.72 7.91 7.50
CA GLU A 103 9.00 9.15 7.77
C GLU A 103 8.45 9.81 6.51
N GLY A 104 9.26 9.91 5.44
CA GLY A 104 8.83 10.47 4.15
C GLY A 104 7.71 9.66 3.51
N CYS A 105 7.73 8.32 3.65
CA CYS A 105 6.65 7.47 3.16
C CYS A 105 5.35 7.68 3.96
N TYR A 106 5.41 7.81 5.29
CA TYR A 106 4.24 8.12 6.11
C TYR A 106 3.70 9.53 5.81
N HIS A 107 4.58 10.50 5.65
CA HIS A 107 4.18 11.86 5.27
C HIS A 107 3.47 11.87 3.90
N SER A 108 3.99 11.13 2.92
CA SER A 108 3.33 10.97 1.62
C SER A 108 1.92 10.38 1.73
N ALA A 109 1.74 9.39 2.62
CA ALA A 109 0.42 8.82 2.88
C ALA A 109 -0.54 9.85 3.49
N GLN A 110 -0.06 10.69 4.42
CA GLN A 110 -0.86 11.78 4.99
C GLN A 110 -1.25 12.83 3.94
N MET A 111 -0.33 13.20 3.04
CA MET A 111 -0.62 14.16 1.96
C MET A 111 -1.70 13.62 1.02
N ALA A 112 -1.61 12.35 0.63
CA ALA A 112 -2.61 11.71 -0.21
C ALA A 112 -3.98 11.61 0.47
N TYR A 113 -4.01 11.33 1.77
CA TYR A 113 -5.24 11.31 2.56
C TYR A 113 -5.86 12.71 2.70
N ASN A 114 -5.06 13.75 2.89
CA ASN A 114 -5.55 15.13 2.95
C ASN A 114 -6.21 15.53 1.62
N TRP A 115 -5.58 15.19 0.49
CA TRP A 115 -6.18 15.40 -0.84
C TRP A 115 -7.51 14.64 -1.00
N ALA A 116 -7.58 13.41 -0.45
CA ALA A 116 -8.80 12.62 -0.49
C ALA A 116 -9.92 13.27 0.33
N LEU A 117 -9.63 13.81 1.52
CA LEU A 117 -10.62 14.48 2.37
C LEU A 117 -11.19 15.77 1.77
N GLU A 118 -10.53 16.42 0.82
CA GLU A 118 -11.08 17.55 0.08
C GLU A 118 -12.23 17.13 -0.87
N ARG A 119 -12.37 15.83 -1.16
CA ARG A 119 -13.27 15.27 -2.19
C ARG A 119 -14.22 14.21 -1.68
N TYR A 120 -13.85 13.52 -0.61
CA TYR A 120 -14.58 12.41 -0.02
C TYR A 120 -14.67 12.57 1.50
N THR A 121 -15.77 12.13 2.08
CA THR A 121 -15.81 11.94 3.55
C THR A 121 -14.99 10.71 3.95
N SER A 122 -14.54 10.64 5.19
CA SER A 122 -13.72 9.51 5.68
C SER A 122 -14.42 8.15 5.51
N GLU A 123 -15.77 8.11 5.63
CA GLU A 123 -16.58 6.90 5.47
C GLU A 123 -16.63 6.40 4.02
N ARG A 124 -16.11 7.18 3.07
CA ARG A 124 -16.01 6.84 1.65
C ARG A 124 -14.58 6.54 1.21
N ILE A 125 -13.62 6.59 2.12
CA ILE A 125 -12.21 6.30 1.84
C ILE A 125 -11.89 4.88 2.33
N ILE A 126 -11.44 4.05 1.40
CA ILE A 126 -10.87 2.73 1.66
C ILE A 126 -9.36 2.85 1.57
N ILE A 127 -8.67 2.59 2.67
CA ILE A 127 -7.21 2.59 2.70
C ILE A 127 -6.74 1.21 2.27
N TYR A 128 -5.94 1.14 1.19
CA TYR A 128 -5.43 -0.11 0.65
C TYR A 128 -3.90 -0.10 0.62
N GLY A 129 -3.27 -1.15 1.15
CA GLY A 129 -1.82 -1.28 1.13
C GLY A 129 -1.34 -2.65 0.67
N ARG A 130 -0.43 -2.68 -0.32
CA ARG A 130 0.16 -3.92 -0.81
C ARG A 130 1.63 -4.03 -0.44
N SER A 131 2.04 -5.14 0.17
CA SER A 131 3.43 -5.43 0.51
C SER A 131 4.04 -4.26 1.31
N LEU A 132 5.08 -3.57 0.81
CA LEU A 132 5.62 -2.36 1.44
C LEU A 132 4.53 -1.33 1.78
N GLY A 133 3.55 -1.16 0.88
CA GLY A 133 2.41 -0.25 1.07
C GLY A 133 1.55 -0.56 2.29
N SER A 134 1.61 -1.79 2.80
CA SER A 134 0.88 -2.15 4.03
C SER A 134 1.37 -1.36 5.25
N ALA A 135 2.63 -0.91 5.25
CA ALA A 135 3.16 -0.07 6.32
C ALA A 135 2.54 1.33 6.33
N MET A 136 2.48 1.98 5.14
CA MET A 136 1.84 3.29 4.98
C MET A 136 0.34 3.23 5.26
N ALA A 137 -0.32 2.21 4.71
CA ALA A 137 -1.75 1.99 4.92
C ALA A 137 -2.09 1.78 6.40
N SER A 138 -1.36 0.93 7.11
CA SER A 138 -1.59 0.66 8.53
C SER A 138 -1.27 1.86 9.41
N TRP A 139 -0.17 2.58 9.11
CA TRP A 139 0.16 3.81 9.82
C TRP A 139 -0.96 4.85 9.67
N LEU A 140 -1.40 5.10 8.44
CA LEU A 140 -2.47 6.05 8.16
C LEU A 140 -3.77 5.64 8.87
N ALA A 141 -4.14 4.36 8.77
CA ALA A 141 -5.33 3.81 9.38
C ALA A 141 -5.34 3.91 10.91
N ALA A 142 -4.18 3.82 11.56
CA ALA A 142 -4.05 3.99 13.00
C ALA A 142 -4.19 5.44 13.48
N HIS A 143 -4.07 6.43 12.57
CA HIS A 143 -4.08 7.85 12.91
C HIS A 143 -5.24 8.64 12.29
N ARG A 144 -5.97 8.05 11.33
CA ARG A 144 -7.03 8.72 10.57
C ARG A 144 -8.25 7.82 10.40
N PRO A 145 -9.47 8.40 10.46
CA PRO A 145 -10.69 7.66 10.17
C PRO A 145 -10.74 7.26 8.69
N ALA A 146 -11.32 6.10 8.42
CA ALA A 146 -11.65 5.64 7.08
C ALA A 146 -12.77 4.61 7.15
N ARG A 147 -13.35 4.24 6.01
CA ARG A 147 -14.35 3.19 5.92
C ARG A 147 -13.78 1.85 6.37
N GLN A 148 -12.63 1.48 5.82
CA GLN A 148 -11.93 0.23 6.14
C GLN A 148 -10.47 0.25 5.69
N LEU A 149 -9.70 -0.70 6.20
CA LEU A 149 -8.32 -0.99 5.82
C LEU A 149 -8.25 -2.34 5.11
N ILE A 150 -7.62 -2.38 3.94
CA ILE A 150 -7.34 -3.62 3.21
C ILE A 150 -5.83 -3.76 3.03
N LEU A 151 -5.28 -4.91 3.41
CA LEU A 151 -3.87 -5.22 3.27
C LEU A 151 -3.68 -6.46 2.39
N GLU A 152 -2.86 -6.34 1.38
CA GLU A 152 -2.48 -7.44 0.49
C GLU A 152 -1.01 -7.79 0.69
N THR A 153 -0.74 -9.05 0.98
CA THR A 153 0.61 -9.59 1.28
C THR A 153 1.38 -8.76 2.34
N PRO A 154 0.75 -8.42 3.48
CA PRO A 154 1.36 -7.61 4.51
C PRO A 154 2.38 -8.38 5.33
N PHE A 155 3.33 -7.66 5.93
CA PHE A 155 4.30 -8.19 6.90
C PHE A 155 4.08 -7.56 8.29
N PRO A 156 4.44 -8.25 9.40
CA PRO A 156 4.20 -7.72 10.75
C PRO A 156 5.10 -6.51 11.10
N SER A 157 6.35 -6.56 10.73
CA SER A 157 7.31 -5.44 10.74
C SER A 157 8.50 -5.77 9.84
N MET A 158 9.25 -4.76 9.43
CA MET A 158 10.45 -4.99 8.61
C MET A 158 11.49 -5.83 9.37
N THR A 159 11.65 -5.59 10.66
CA THR A 159 12.56 -6.38 11.50
C THR A 159 12.16 -7.86 11.54
N LYS A 160 10.89 -8.15 11.77
CA LYS A 160 10.37 -9.53 11.77
C LYS A 160 10.50 -10.16 10.38
N LEU A 161 10.16 -9.43 9.31
CA LEU A 161 10.30 -9.94 7.93
C LEU A 161 11.76 -10.33 7.61
N ILE A 162 12.73 -9.50 8.01
CA ILE A 162 14.15 -9.81 7.86
C ILE A 162 14.51 -11.07 8.65
N ALA A 163 14.02 -11.22 9.87
CA ALA A 163 14.29 -12.40 10.70
C ALA A 163 13.75 -13.72 10.09
N TYR A 164 12.72 -13.66 9.25
CA TYR A 164 12.25 -14.79 8.45
C TYR A 164 13.16 -15.15 7.26
N LYS A 165 14.01 -14.21 6.83
CA LYS A 165 14.81 -14.31 5.60
C LYS A 165 16.29 -14.58 5.84
N VAL A 166 16.81 -14.18 6.99
CA VAL A 166 18.24 -14.27 7.31
C VAL A 166 18.45 -14.91 8.68
N PRO A 167 19.64 -15.52 8.93
CA PRO A 167 20.00 -16.02 10.24
C PRO A 167 19.84 -14.97 11.35
N ARG A 168 19.44 -15.40 12.55
CA ARG A 168 19.08 -14.53 13.67
C ARG A 168 20.18 -13.53 14.06
N PHE A 169 21.45 -13.90 13.92
CA PHE A 169 22.58 -13.02 14.23
C PHE A 169 22.68 -11.84 13.23
N ILE A 170 22.23 -12.03 11.98
CA ILE A 170 22.17 -10.94 10.98
C ILE A 170 20.94 -10.06 11.26
N ALA A 171 19.80 -10.66 11.59
CA ALA A 171 18.59 -9.92 11.93
C ALA A 171 18.81 -8.97 13.13
N ASN A 172 19.64 -9.36 14.09
CA ASN A 172 19.99 -8.58 15.28
C ASN A 172 20.82 -7.32 14.97
N LEU A 173 21.38 -7.16 13.76
CA LEU A 173 22.03 -5.91 13.32
C LEU A 173 21.03 -4.76 13.12
N GLY A 174 19.73 -5.06 13.21
CA GLY A 174 18.64 -4.11 13.07
C GLY A 174 18.28 -3.77 11.63
N ALA A 175 17.04 -3.40 11.41
CA ALA A 175 16.56 -2.90 10.13
C ALA A 175 16.80 -1.37 10.04
N PRO A 176 17.12 -0.83 8.87
CA PRO A 176 17.29 0.62 8.67
C PRO A 176 15.95 1.39 8.70
N VAL A 177 14.84 0.66 8.66
CA VAL A 177 13.46 1.11 8.80
C VAL A 177 12.68 0.08 9.60
N HIS A 178 11.67 0.50 10.35
CA HIS A 178 10.93 -0.39 11.24
C HIS A 178 9.63 -0.88 10.63
N PHE A 179 8.83 0.01 10.08
CA PHE A 179 7.52 -0.28 9.52
C PHE A 179 6.70 -1.25 10.39
N PRO A 180 6.32 -0.86 11.63
CA PRO A 180 5.70 -1.76 12.59
C PRO A 180 4.19 -1.92 12.31
N VAL A 181 3.82 -2.64 11.25
CA VAL A 181 2.44 -2.86 10.78
C VAL A 181 1.57 -3.45 11.89
N GLU A 182 2.08 -4.47 12.58
CA GLU A 182 1.37 -5.12 13.69
C GLU A 182 0.97 -4.12 14.79
N HIS A 183 1.88 -3.22 15.18
CA HIS A 183 1.62 -2.21 16.17
C HIS A 183 0.52 -1.22 15.73
N PHE A 184 0.49 -0.85 14.45
CA PHE A 184 -0.54 0.02 13.92
C PHE A 184 -1.89 -0.67 13.85
N LEU A 185 -1.95 -1.94 13.43
CA LEU A 185 -3.20 -2.70 13.32
C LEU A 185 -3.95 -2.81 14.65
N GLN A 186 -3.25 -2.83 15.78
CA GLN A 186 -3.85 -2.84 17.11
C GLN A 186 -4.67 -1.57 17.39
N ARG A 187 -4.35 -0.46 16.73
CA ARG A 187 -4.95 0.85 16.93
C ARG A 187 -6.03 1.21 15.92
N VAL A 188 -6.19 0.43 14.86
CA VAL A 188 -7.22 0.69 13.84
C VAL A 188 -8.60 0.32 14.40
N PRO A 189 -9.54 1.29 14.54
CA PRO A 189 -10.82 1.06 15.20
C PRO A 189 -11.92 0.55 14.26
N TYR A 190 -11.69 0.49 12.97
CA TYR A 190 -12.65 0.11 11.93
C TYR A 190 -12.26 -1.21 11.24
N PRO A 191 -13.11 -1.76 10.36
CA PRO A 191 -12.88 -3.06 9.73
C PRO A 191 -11.52 -3.13 9.01
N LYS A 192 -10.82 -4.25 9.21
CA LYS A 192 -9.52 -4.56 8.61
C LYS A 192 -9.59 -5.90 7.91
N SER A 193 -9.06 -5.99 6.70
CA SER A 193 -9.00 -7.24 5.94
C SER A 193 -7.58 -7.51 5.46
N VAL A 194 -7.17 -8.76 5.45
CA VAL A 194 -5.86 -9.21 4.97
C VAL A 194 -6.04 -10.27 3.90
N PHE A 195 -5.32 -10.15 2.79
CA PHE A 195 -5.19 -11.14 1.74
C PHE A 195 -3.76 -11.66 1.69
N GLN A 196 -3.57 -12.98 1.84
CA GLN A 196 -2.26 -13.59 1.89
C GLN A 196 -2.21 -14.92 1.13
N GLY A 197 -1.20 -15.07 0.29
CA GLY A 197 -0.97 -16.31 -0.44
C GLY A 197 -0.13 -17.31 0.36
N THR A 198 -0.45 -18.62 0.22
CA THR A 198 0.30 -19.67 0.93
C THR A 198 1.68 -19.93 0.33
N HIS A 199 1.89 -19.59 -0.96
CA HIS A 199 3.18 -19.71 -1.67
C HIS A 199 3.93 -18.39 -1.82
N ASP A 200 3.69 -17.44 -0.90
CA ASP A 200 4.41 -16.17 -0.89
C ASP A 200 5.84 -16.34 -0.37
N TRP A 201 6.82 -16.23 -1.28
CA TRP A 201 8.25 -16.33 -0.96
C TRP A 201 8.87 -14.98 -0.53
N ILE A 202 8.19 -13.86 -0.75
CA ILE A 202 8.67 -12.52 -0.37
C ILE A 202 8.24 -12.19 1.06
N VAL A 203 6.96 -12.34 1.36
CA VAL A 203 6.44 -12.30 2.72
C VAL A 203 5.92 -13.70 3.06
N PRO A 204 6.69 -14.52 3.79
CA PRO A 204 6.27 -15.87 4.11
C PRO A 204 4.89 -15.88 4.79
N TYR A 205 4.04 -16.83 4.40
CA TYR A 205 2.70 -17.00 4.96
C TYR A 205 2.69 -16.99 6.49
N LYS A 206 3.68 -17.67 7.11
CA LYS A 206 3.86 -17.70 8.57
C LYS A 206 4.08 -16.30 9.18
N ALA A 207 4.76 -15.41 8.46
CA ALA A 207 4.96 -14.04 8.93
C ALA A 207 3.65 -13.25 8.89
N ALA A 208 2.87 -13.37 7.83
CA ALA A 208 1.58 -12.69 7.71
C ALA A 208 0.57 -13.20 8.75
N LEU A 209 0.62 -14.49 9.11
CA LEU A 209 -0.24 -15.09 10.16
C LEU A 209 -0.09 -14.41 11.53
N GLU A 210 1.05 -13.77 11.83
CA GLU A 210 1.20 -12.99 13.07
C GLU A 210 0.24 -11.79 13.16
N LEU A 211 -0.30 -11.34 12.02
CA LEU A 211 -1.28 -10.25 11.96
C LEU A 211 -2.73 -10.71 12.21
N LYS A 212 -2.99 -12.01 12.11
CA LYS A 212 -4.34 -12.59 12.20
C LYS A 212 -5.09 -12.24 13.51
N PRO A 213 -4.43 -12.22 14.69
CA PRO A 213 -5.11 -11.83 15.94
C PRO A 213 -5.69 -10.41 15.93
N TRP A 214 -5.15 -9.52 15.10
CA TRP A 214 -5.57 -8.11 15.02
C TRP A 214 -6.60 -7.84 13.93
N VAL A 215 -6.84 -8.83 13.05
CA VAL A 215 -7.76 -8.73 11.91
C VAL A 215 -9.03 -9.53 12.14
N GLY A 216 -8.92 -10.69 12.77
CA GLY A 216 -9.99 -11.66 12.95
C GLY A 216 -9.98 -12.75 11.86
N ASP A 217 -10.57 -13.91 12.18
CA ASP A 217 -10.58 -15.08 11.30
C ASP A 217 -11.41 -14.86 10.03
N ASP A 218 -12.52 -14.15 10.15
CA ASP A 218 -13.48 -13.88 9.09
C ASP A 218 -13.00 -12.83 8.07
N ARG A 219 -11.90 -12.13 8.37
CA ARG A 219 -11.31 -11.09 7.53
C ARG A 219 -9.86 -11.35 7.14
N PHE A 220 -9.32 -12.51 7.48
CA PHE A 220 -8.01 -12.97 7.04
C PHE A 220 -8.18 -14.02 5.93
N PHE A 221 -8.09 -13.58 4.68
CA PHE A 221 -8.33 -14.39 3.50
C PHE A 221 -7.05 -15.06 3.03
N VAL A 222 -7.05 -16.38 3.02
CA VAL A 222 -5.91 -17.20 2.59
C VAL A 222 -6.13 -17.63 1.15
N ILE A 223 -5.23 -17.24 0.26
CA ILE A 223 -5.25 -17.62 -1.16
C ILE A 223 -4.33 -18.82 -1.33
N GLU A 224 -4.94 -20.00 -1.40
CA GLU A 224 -4.20 -21.25 -1.56
C GLU A 224 -3.44 -21.28 -2.89
N GLY A 225 -2.15 -21.62 -2.87
CA GLY A 225 -1.29 -21.57 -4.05
C GLY A 225 -0.86 -20.16 -4.45
N GLY A 226 -1.44 -19.12 -3.87
CA GLY A 226 -1.11 -17.72 -4.19
C GLY A 226 0.30 -17.35 -3.74
N GLY A 227 1.02 -16.62 -4.62
CA GLY A 227 2.32 -16.03 -4.34
C GLY A 227 2.21 -14.52 -4.12
N HIS A 228 3.34 -13.85 -3.95
CA HIS A 228 3.40 -12.41 -3.65
C HIS A 228 2.85 -11.49 -4.75
N LYS A 229 2.85 -11.93 -6.01
CA LYS A 229 2.59 -11.05 -7.17
C LYS A 229 1.37 -11.43 -7.97
N ASN A 230 0.72 -12.54 -7.64
CA ASN A 230 -0.31 -13.15 -8.50
C ASN A 230 -1.62 -13.48 -7.77
N LEU A 231 -1.91 -12.84 -6.63
CA LEU A 231 -3.19 -13.09 -5.94
C LEU A 231 -4.39 -12.78 -6.84
N ASN A 232 -4.26 -11.77 -7.68
CA ASN A 232 -5.28 -11.40 -8.67
C ASN A 232 -5.44 -12.37 -9.85
N GLN A 233 -4.76 -13.51 -9.86
CA GLN A 233 -4.98 -14.60 -10.80
C GLN A 233 -5.94 -15.68 -10.25
N PHE A 234 -6.42 -15.50 -9.02
CA PHE A 234 -7.28 -16.45 -8.32
C PHE A 234 -8.69 -15.91 -8.18
N ASP A 235 -9.70 -16.68 -8.63
CA ASP A 235 -11.10 -16.29 -8.54
C ASP A 235 -11.55 -16.03 -7.10
N TYR A 236 -11.07 -16.83 -6.14
CA TYR A 236 -11.34 -16.63 -4.72
C TYR A 236 -10.85 -15.27 -4.20
N TYR A 237 -9.71 -14.78 -4.69
CA TYR A 237 -9.23 -13.43 -4.35
C TYR A 237 -10.21 -12.37 -4.83
N HIS A 238 -10.66 -12.43 -6.08
CA HIS A 238 -11.61 -11.47 -6.65
C HIS A 238 -12.96 -11.51 -5.93
N GLU A 239 -13.50 -12.72 -5.69
CA GLU A 239 -14.74 -12.89 -4.93
C GLU A 239 -14.66 -12.20 -3.56
N LYS A 240 -13.59 -12.47 -2.80
CA LYS A 240 -13.42 -11.91 -1.47
C LYS A 240 -13.10 -10.42 -1.48
N LEU A 241 -12.33 -9.93 -2.48
CA LEU A 241 -12.06 -8.51 -2.62
C LEU A 241 -13.36 -7.73 -2.86
N ILE A 242 -14.21 -8.17 -3.79
CA ILE A 242 -15.50 -7.53 -4.05
C ILE A 242 -16.37 -7.57 -2.78
N GLN A 243 -16.49 -8.74 -2.15
CA GLN A 243 -17.25 -8.87 -0.90
C GLN A 243 -16.78 -7.91 0.20
N VAL A 244 -15.47 -7.64 0.29
CA VAL A 244 -14.87 -6.71 1.26
C VAL A 244 -15.14 -5.26 0.87
N LEU A 245 -15.01 -4.93 -0.41
CA LEU A 245 -15.23 -3.57 -0.91
C LEU A 245 -16.68 -3.10 -0.71
N GLU A 246 -17.67 -4.00 -0.86
CA GLU A 246 -19.10 -3.70 -0.75
C GLU A 246 -19.62 -3.55 0.69
N LYS A 247 -18.91 -4.13 1.68
CA LYS A 247 -19.25 -4.04 3.13
C LYS A 247 -18.83 -2.70 3.73
#